data_bc476f88f9c32e41cd13659b7021e819
#
_entry.id   bc476f88f9c32e41cd13659b7021e819
#
_cell.length_a   1.000
_cell.length_b   1.000
_cell.length_c   1.000
_cell.angle_alpha   90.00
_cell.angle_beta   90.00
_cell.angle_gamma   90.00
#
_symmetry.space_group_name_H-M   'P 1'
#
loop_
_entity.id
_entity.type
_entity.pdbx_description
1 polymer ?
#
loop_
_entity_poly.entity_id
_entity_poly.type
_entity_poly.pdbx_seq_one_letter_code
_entity_poly.pdbx_strand_id
1 'polypeptide(L)'
;ITDDEKELLPTYLRFVRGIIDSEDLPLNVSREILQENRILANIKQGSVKKILAEIKKLSKDEEKYAEFVAQYIRPLKEGVYQDFTNKDAILELLRYKSTKTELGKMTSLEAYKERANSEQKAIYYIVGENEKVLRNSPLLESYKKNDIEVLILDDKEIDEIITPTIGAYKEWEFKDITACEPPKVEQSEEEKKEVEQKFESITKKIKDKLGVAVKDVKVTNRLTDSPSCVTKDA
;
A
#
# COMPACT_ATOMS: atom_id res chain seq x y z
N ILE A 1 37.14 -2.42 -14.81
CA ILE A 1 36.56 -3.02 -13.60
C ILE A 1 36.31 -1.86 -12.65
N THR A 2 35.08 -1.64 -12.26
CA THR A 2 34.69 -0.65 -11.24
C THR A 2 34.33 -1.39 -9.95
N ASP A 3 34.85 -0.90 -8.82
CA ASP A 3 34.62 -1.52 -7.52
C ASP A 3 33.28 -1.10 -6.88
N ASP A 4 32.64 -0.05 -7.38
CA ASP A 4 31.36 0.47 -6.86
C ASP A 4 30.54 1.08 -8.01
N GLU A 5 29.70 0.24 -8.65
CA GLU A 5 28.79 0.67 -9.71
C GLU A 5 27.39 0.84 -9.16
N LYS A 6 27.08 2.05 -8.70
CA LYS A 6 25.77 2.40 -8.09
C LYS A 6 24.62 2.42 -9.09
N GLU A 7 24.91 2.46 -10.38
CA GLU A 7 23.90 2.56 -11.44
C GLU A 7 23.40 1.20 -11.94
N LEU A 8 24.10 0.11 -11.60
CA LEU A 8 23.70 -1.25 -12.03
C LEU A 8 22.41 -1.75 -11.39
N LEU A 9 22.12 -1.31 -10.16
CA LEU A 9 20.87 -1.65 -9.50
C LEU A 9 20.11 -0.39 -9.11
N PRO A 10 18.76 -0.41 -9.22
CA PRO A 10 17.94 0.71 -8.75
C PRO A 10 18.04 0.84 -7.22
N THR A 11 17.81 2.06 -6.72
CA THR A 11 18.01 2.42 -5.31
C THR A 11 17.18 1.57 -4.35
N TYR A 12 16.02 1.08 -4.77
CA TYR A 12 15.20 0.21 -3.93
C TYR A 12 15.82 -1.18 -3.69
N LEU A 13 16.84 -1.58 -4.49
CA LEU A 13 17.63 -2.80 -4.29
C LEU A 13 19.00 -2.55 -3.64
N ARG A 14 19.20 -1.39 -2.99
CA ARG A 14 20.47 -0.98 -2.35
C ARG A 14 21.03 -1.93 -1.29
N PHE A 15 20.21 -2.85 -0.80
CA PHE A 15 20.60 -3.89 0.13
C PHE A 15 21.27 -5.11 -0.55
N VAL A 16 21.17 -5.20 -1.88
CA VAL A 16 21.76 -6.31 -2.64
C VAL A 16 23.22 -6.00 -2.92
N ARG A 17 24.07 -6.97 -2.71
CA ARG A 17 25.50 -6.94 -3.05
C ARG A 17 25.86 -8.15 -3.87
N GLY A 18 26.75 -7.99 -4.84
CA GLY A 18 27.19 -9.06 -5.70
C GLY A 18 28.29 -8.64 -6.64
N ILE A 19 28.71 -9.56 -7.49
CA ILE A 19 29.69 -9.36 -8.55
C ILE A 19 28.98 -9.70 -9.86
N ILE A 20 29.18 -8.85 -10.86
CA ILE A 20 28.73 -9.07 -12.23
C ILE A 20 29.98 -9.18 -13.08
N ASP A 21 30.12 -10.30 -13.79
CA ASP A 21 31.16 -10.52 -14.76
C ASP A 21 30.55 -10.70 -16.17
N SER A 22 31.13 -10.06 -17.17
CA SER A 22 30.65 -10.12 -18.56
C SER A 22 31.83 -9.99 -19.53
N GLU A 23 31.96 -10.96 -20.41
CA GLU A 23 32.96 -10.96 -21.49
C GLU A 23 32.64 -9.92 -22.57
N ASP A 24 31.40 -9.46 -22.66
CA ASP A 24 30.94 -8.50 -23.66
C ASP A 24 31.26 -7.04 -23.29
N LEU A 25 31.75 -6.78 -22.08
CA LEU A 25 32.14 -5.44 -21.65
C LEU A 25 33.56 -5.10 -22.11
N PRO A 26 33.77 -3.99 -22.84
CA PRO A 26 35.12 -3.60 -23.26
C PRO A 26 36.02 -3.28 -22.06
N LEU A 27 37.23 -3.80 -22.08
CA LEU A 27 38.22 -3.71 -21.00
C LEU A 27 38.72 -2.28 -20.69
N ASN A 28 38.47 -1.30 -21.57
CA ASN A 28 38.93 0.08 -21.46
C ASN A 28 37.77 1.07 -21.60
N VAL A 29 36.89 1.12 -20.61
CA VAL A 29 35.72 1.99 -20.69
C VAL A 29 35.80 3.07 -19.63
N SER A 30 35.75 4.33 -20.07
CA SER A 30 35.50 5.45 -19.16
C SER A 30 34.08 5.36 -18.59
N ARG A 31 33.86 5.91 -17.41
CA ARG A 31 32.54 5.91 -16.73
C ARG A 31 31.43 6.48 -17.63
N GLU A 32 31.74 7.48 -18.47
CA GLU A 32 30.81 8.10 -19.41
C GLU A 32 30.35 7.14 -20.52
N ILE A 33 31.25 6.26 -21.01
CA ILE A 33 30.92 5.29 -22.06
C ILE A 33 30.08 4.12 -21.48
N LEU A 34 30.25 3.80 -20.20
CA LEU A 34 29.44 2.78 -19.53
C LEU A 34 27.98 3.21 -19.40
N GLN A 35 27.71 4.49 -19.18
CA GLN A 35 26.32 5.00 -18.98
C GLN A 35 25.45 4.88 -20.23
N GLU A 36 26.04 4.95 -21.43
CA GLU A 36 25.30 4.86 -22.71
C GLU A 36 25.31 3.43 -23.30
N ASN A 37 25.91 2.47 -22.63
CA ASN A 37 26.08 1.13 -23.20
C ASN A 37 24.80 0.29 -23.08
N ARG A 38 24.23 -0.12 -24.22
CA ARG A 38 23.07 -1.02 -24.32
C ARG A 38 23.29 -2.35 -23.60
N ILE A 39 24.51 -2.83 -23.53
CA ILE A 39 24.88 -4.08 -22.83
C ILE A 39 24.65 -3.90 -21.32
N LEU A 40 25.06 -2.77 -20.73
CA LEU A 40 24.84 -2.46 -19.32
C LEU A 40 23.34 -2.31 -19.00
N ALA A 41 22.57 -1.69 -19.89
CA ALA A 41 21.12 -1.61 -19.70
C ALA A 41 20.47 -3.00 -19.66
N ASN A 42 20.91 -3.92 -20.54
CA ASN A 42 20.44 -5.30 -20.54
C ASN A 42 20.88 -6.07 -19.27
N ILE A 43 22.12 -5.88 -18.84
CA ILE A 43 22.64 -6.48 -17.59
C ILE A 43 21.84 -5.98 -16.40
N LYS A 44 21.60 -4.67 -16.30
CA LYS A 44 20.78 -4.06 -15.25
C LYS A 44 19.38 -4.67 -15.20
N GLN A 45 18.70 -4.70 -16.34
CA GLN A 45 17.34 -5.25 -16.43
C GLN A 45 17.31 -6.74 -16.07
N GLY A 46 18.26 -7.53 -16.58
CA GLY A 46 18.39 -8.95 -16.27
C GLY A 46 18.67 -9.20 -14.79
N SER A 47 19.56 -8.40 -14.20
CA SER A 47 19.90 -8.49 -12.78
C SER A 47 18.72 -8.17 -11.88
N VAL A 48 17.98 -7.10 -12.16
CA VAL A 48 16.77 -6.75 -11.41
C VAL A 48 15.74 -7.87 -11.46
N LYS A 49 15.43 -8.40 -12.65
CA LYS A 49 14.49 -9.53 -12.78
C LYS A 49 14.95 -10.77 -12.01
N LYS A 50 16.24 -11.09 -12.07
CA LYS A 50 16.82 -12.23 -11.35
C LYS A 50 16.70 -12.05 -9.84
N ILE A 51 17.05 -10.86 -9.32
CA ILE A 51 16.95 -10.55 -7.89
C ILE A 51 15.51 -10.65 -7.41
N LEU A 52 14.55 -10.04 -8.11
CA LEU A 52 13.13 -10.12 -7.76
C LEU A 52 12.63 -11.59 -7.77
N ALA A 53 13.08 -12.39 -8.74
CA ALA A 53 12.75 -13.81 -8.79
C ALA A 53 13.34 -14.61 -7.60
N GLU A 54 14.57 -14.31 -7.17
CA GLU A 54 15.17 -14.94 -5.98
C GLU A 54 14.45 -14.52 -4.69
N ILE A 55 14.09 -13.24 -4.54
CA ILE A 55 13.25 -12.78 -3.41
C ILE A 55 11.89 -13.50 -3.42
N LYS A 56 11.29 -13.71 -4.61
CA LYS A 56 10.05 -14.48 -4.74
C LYS A 56 10.22 -15.95 -4.34
N LYS A 57 11.36 -16.56 -4.60
CA LYS A 57 11.65 -17.91 -4.08
C LYS A 57 11.78 -17.89 -2.55
N LEU A 58 12.48 -16.88 -2.00
CA LEU A 58 12.61 -16.71 -0.55
C LEU A 58 11.23 -16.55 0.11
N SER A 59 10.28 -15.89 -0.56
CA SER A 59 8.94 -15.65 -0.01
C SER A 59 8.08 -16.91 0.19
N LYS A 60 8.55 -18.08 -0.29
CA LYS A 60 7.91 -19.38 -0.04
C LYS A 60 8.28 -19.97 1.34
N ASP A 61 9.35 -19.47 1.96
CA ASP A 61 9.76 -19.80 3.32
C ASP A 61 9.30 -18.65 4.23
N GLU A 62 8.17 -18.83 4.90
CA GLU A 62 7.51 -17.76 5.66
C GLU A 62 8.39 -17.19 6.77
N GLU A 63 9.16 -18.02 7.46
CA GLU A 63 10.01 -17.58 8.56
C GLU A 63 11.15 -16.69 8.06
N LYS A 64 11.92 -17.19 7.10
CA LYS A 64 13.02 -16.41 6.49
C LYS A 64 12.52 -15.15 5.80
N TYR A 65 11.34 -15.24 5.17
CA TYR A 65 10.77 -14.08 4.51
C TYR A 65 10.28 -13.02 5.49
N ALA A 66 9.77 -13.41 6.65
CA ALA A 66 9.43 -12.47 7.71
C ALA A 66 10.66 -11.70 8.21
N GLU A 67 11.81 -12.35 8.37
CA GLU A 67 13.08 -11.70 8.72
C GLU A 67 13.54 -10.73 7.63
N PHE A 68 13.44 -11.14 6.37
CA PHE A 68 13.75 -10.28 5.23
C PHE A 68 12.85 -9.04 5.18
N VAL A 69 11.54 -9.23 5.32
CA VAL A 69 10.55 -8.15 5.32
C VAL A 69 10.80 -7.16 6.46
N ALA A 70 11.10 -7.65 7.65
CA ALA A 70 11.40 -6.81 8.81
C ALA A 70 12.53 -5.80 8.55
N GLN A 71 13.49 -6.14 7.68
CA GLN A 71 14.64 -5.29 7.38
C GLN A 71 14.49 -4.49 6.09
N TYR A 72 13.84 -5.06 5.06
CA TYR A 72 13.92 -4.54 3.69
C TYR A 72 12.58 -4.17 3.07
N ILE A 73 11.48 -4.19 3.83
CA ILE A 73 10.15 -3.84 3.28
C ILE A 73 10.09 -2.37 2.81
N ARG A 74 10.72 -1.44 3.54
CA ARG A 74 10.74 -0.03 3.16
C ARG A 74 11.42 0.19 1.79
N PRO A 75 12.67 -0.26 1.55
CA PRO A 75 13.28 -0.21 0.22
C PRO A 75 12.41 -0.83 -0.87
N LEU A 76 11.81 -1.99 -0.63
CA LEU A 76 10.93 -2.63 -1.62
C LEU A 76 9.69 -1.79 -1.94
N LYS A 77 9.07 -1.16 -0.95
CA LYS A 77 7.96 -0.22 -1.19
C LYS A 77 8.37 0.93 -2.11
N GLU A 78 9.57 1.50 -1.91
CA GLU A 78 10.10 2.54 -2.80
C GLU A 78 10.16 2.08 -4.27
N GLY A 79 10.41 0.80 -4.51
CA GLY A 79 10.44 0.20 -5.85
C GLY A 79 9.14 0.33 -6.63
N VAL A 80 8.00 0.36 -5.94
CA VAL A 80 6.68 0.54 -6.57
C VAL A 80 6.58 1.87 -7.32
N TYR A 81 7.22 2.91 -6.78
CA TYR A 81 7.27 4.24 -7.38
C TYR A 81 8.42 4.40 -8.38
N GLN A 82 9.56 3.73 -8.15
CA GLN A 82 10.77 3.91 -8.94
C GLN A 82 10.83 3.02 -10.19
N ASP A 83 10.19 1.85 -10.16
CA ASP A 83 10.31 0.82 -11.21
C ASP A 83 8.94 0.34 -11.71
N PHE A 84 8.34 1.15 -12.57
CA PHE A 84 7.04 0.84 -13.17
C PHE A 84 7.05 -0.45 -14.00
N THR A 85 8.20 -0.82 -14.58
CA THR A 85 8.32 -2.04 -15.39
C THR A 85 8.17 -3.30 -14.56
N ASN A 86 8.67 -3.30 -13.32
CA ASN A 86 8.63 -4.43 -12.42
C ASN A 86 7.62 -4.26 -11.28
N LYS A 87 6.74 -3.24 -11.36
CA LYS A 87 5.79 -2.88 -10.33
C LYS A 87 4.97 -4.07 -9.81
N ASP A 88 4.37 -4.86 -10.71
CA ASP A 88 3.55 -5.99 -10.31
C ASP A 88 4.36 -7.06 -9.60
N ALA A 89 5.58 -7.33 -10.08
CA ALA A 89 6.50 -8.27 -9.42
C ALA A 89 6.90 -7.78 -8.02
N ILE A 90 7.09 -6.47 -7.84
CA ILE A 90 7.39 -5.88 -6.54
C ILE A 90 6.17 -5.98 -5.61
N LEU A 91 4.96 -5.66 -6.10
CA LEU A 91 3.72 -5.76 -5.32
C LEU A 91 3.46 -7.19 -4.80
N GLU A 92 3.80 -8.21 -5.57
CA GLU A 92 3.71 -9.62 -5.12
C GLU A 92 4.64 -9.93 -3.93
N LEU A 93 5.74 -9.19 -3.80
CA LEU A 93 6.72 -9.35 -2.72
C LEU A 93 6.33 -8.57 -1.46
N LEU A 94 5.53 -7.52 -1.58
CA LEU A 94 5.15 -6.72 -0.42
C LEU A 94 4.30 -7.51 0.58
N ARG A 95 4.44 -7.14 1.83
CA ARG A 95 3.66 -7.69 2.94
C ARG A 95 3.02 -6.54 3.71
N TYR A 96 1.80 -6.76 4.14
CA TYR A 96 0.96 -5.77 4.80
C TYR A 96 0.30 -6.37 6.03
N LYS A 97 0.15 -5.60 7.07
CA LYS A 97 -0.75 -5.93 8.18
C LYS A 97 -2.18 -5.75 7.72
N SER A 98 -3.13 -6.45 8.33
CA SER A 98 -4.54 -6.31 7.98
C SER A 98 -5.45 -6.53 9.18
N THR A 99 -6.72 -6.20 9.02
CA THR A 99 -7.74 -6.45 10.07
C THR A 99 -7.97 -7.93 10.32
N LYS A 100 -7.59 -8.82 9.40
CA LYS A 100 -7.71 -10.29 9.53
C LYS A 100 -6.40 -10.97 9.93
N THR A 101 -5.31 -10.23 10.11
CA THR A 101 -4.06 -10.77 10.67
C THR A 101 -3.95 -10.46 12.17
N GLU A 102 -3.22 -11.27 12.92
CA GLU A 102 -2.83 -10.97 14.29
C GLU A 102 -1.93 -9.73 14.36
N LEU A 103 -1.84 -9.11 15.54
CA LEU A 103 -0.98 -7.97 15.77
C LEU A 103 0.48 -8.28 15.38
N GLY A 104 1.07 -7.45 14.54
CA GLY A 104 2.44 -7.62 14.04
C GLY A 104 2.60 -8.66 12.93
N LYS A 105 1.58 -9.46 12.64
CA LYS A 105 1.61 -10.41 11.51
C LYS A 105 1.22 -9.73 10.21
N MET A 106 1.81 -10.20 9.11
CA MET A 106 1.62 -9.64 7.79
C MET A 106 1.05 -10.67 6.82
N THR A 107 0.43 -10.19 5.76
CA THR A 107 -0.13 -10.98 4.66
C THR A 107 0.31 -10.44 3.31
N SER A 108 0.24 -11.26 2.27
CA SER A 108 0.44 -10.81 0.88
C SER A 108 -0.86 -10.26 0.30
N LEU A 109 -0.75 -9.51 -0.80
CA LEU A 109 -1.92 -9.06 -1.56
C LEU A 109 -2.70 -10.24 -2.18
N GLU A 110 -2.01 -11.32 -2.55
CA GLU A 110 -2.66 -12.52 -3.07
C GLU A 110 -3.54 -13.18 -2.00
N ALA A 111 -2.98 -13.44 -0.81
CA ALA A 111 -3.73 -14.02 0.30
C ALA A 111 -4.88 -13.11 0.78
N TYR A 112 -4.71 -11.77 0.69
CA TYR A 112 -5.80 -10.83 0.91
C TYR A 112 -6.95 -11.06 -0.10
N LYS A 113 -6.64 -11.17 -1.39
CA LYS A 113 -7.62 -11.41 -2.44
C LYS A 113 -8.32 -12.76 -2.29
N GLU A 114 -7.58 -13.81 -1.92
CA GLU A 114 -8.14 -15.16 -1.68
C GLU A 114 -9.15 -15.18 -0.53
N ARG A 115 -8.97 -14.34 0.50
CA ARG A 115 -9.90 -14.22 1.63
C ARG A 115 -11.07 -13.28 1.40
N ALA A 116 -11.04 -12.50 0.33
CA ALA A 116 -12.09 -11.55 0.02
C ALA A 116 -13.39 -12.25 -0.36
N ASN A 117 -14.51 -11.63 -0.01
CA ASN A 117 -15.81 -12.13 -0.45
C ASN A 117 -16.00 -11.91 -1.96
N SER A 118 -16.91 -12.67 -2.58
CA SER A 118 -17.12 -12.68 -4.03
C SER A 118 -17.53 -11.34 -4.65
N GLU A 119 -18.05 -10.41 -3.85
CA GLU A 119 -18.49 -9.09 -4.29
C GLU A 119 -17.42 -8.03 -4.15
N GLN A 120 -16.37 -8.32 -3.38
CA GLN A 120 -15.26 -7.37 -3.16
C GLN A 120 -14.35 -7.34 -4.40
N LYS A 121 -14.18 -6.14 -4.97
CA LYS A 121 -13.32 -5.89 -6.15
C LYS A 121 -12.28 -4.80 -5.90
N ALA A 122 -12.03 -4.48 -4.65
CA ALA A 122 -11.07 -3.44 -4.26
C ALA A 122 -10.24 -3.90 -3.07
N ILE A 123 -9.04 -3.36 -2.97
CA ILE A 123 -8.14 -3.50 -1.83
C ILE A 123 -8.31 -2.26 -0.97
N TYR A 124 -8.92 -2.43 0.20
CA TYR A 124 -9.14 -1.35 1.15
C TYR A 124 -7.95 -1.20 2.08
N TYR A 125 -7.58 0.04 2.37
CA TYR A 125 -6.48 0.33 3.29
C TYR A 125 -6.74 1.55 4.16
N ILE A 126 -6.04 1.61 5.29
CA ILE A 126 -5.95 2.78 6.17
C ILE A 126 -4.49 3.03 6.52
N VAL A 127 -4.07 4.31 6.49
CA VAL A 127 -2.69 4.72 6.80
C VAL A 127 -2.65 5.49 8.11
N GLY A 128 -1.62 5.26 8.92
CA GLY A 128 -1.33 6.01 10.13
C GLY A 128 -0.01 5.62 10.78
N GLU A 129 0.21 6.06 12.00
CA GLU A 129 1.51 5.92 12.69
C GLU A 129 1.63 4.68 13.56
N ASN A 130 0.51 4.03 13.90
CA ASN A 130 0.50 2.95 14.88
C ASN A 130 -0.57 1.92 14.58
N GLU A 131 -0.16 0.65 14.44
CA GLU A 131 -1.04 -0.46 14.14
C GLU A 131 -2.20 -0.60 15.15
N LYS A 132 -1.91 -0.49 16.46
CA LYS A 132 -2.95 -0.65 17.51
C LYS A 132 -4.01 0.44 17.42
N VAL A 133 -3.59 1.68 17.14
CA VAL A 133 -4.50 2.81 16.96
C VAL A 133 -5.37 2.61 15.72
N LEU A 134 -4.74 2.21 14.60
CA LEU A 134 -5.47 1.96 13.35
C LEU A 134 -6.49 0.83 13.48
N ARG A 135 -6.14 -0.27 14.16
CA ARG A 135 -7.07 -1.40 14.39
C ARG A 135 -8.31 -1.04 15.21
N ASN A 136 -8.22 0.02 16.01
CA ASN A 136 -9.32 0.56 16.82
C ASN A 136 -10.02 1.77 16.16
N SER A 137 -9.69 2.08 14.91
CA SER A 137 -10.32 3.18 14.20
C SER A 137 -11.81 2.94 14.00
N PRO A 138 -12.68 3.92 14.31
CA PRO A 138 -14.11 3.85 14.02
C PRO A 138 -14.41 3.61 12.54
N LEU A 139 -13.53 4.07 11.64
CA LEU A 139 -13.68 3.87 10.19
C LEU A 139 -13.70 2.39 9.77
N LEU A 140 -13.19 1.49 10.61
CA LEU A 140 -13.19 0.05 10.35
C LEU A 140 -14.52 -0.63 10.71
N GLU A 141 -15.41 0.01 11.47
CA GLU A 141 -16.63 -0.63 12.00
C GLU A 141 -17.50 -1.21 10.89
N SER A 142 -17.82 -0.42 9.87
CA SER A 142 -18.63 -0.88 8.74
C SER A 142 -17.94 -1.99 7.92
N TYR A 143 -16.62 -1.91 7.75
CA TYR A 143 -15.85 -2.95 7.05
C TYR A 143 -15.87 -4.26 7.82
N LYS A 144 -15.63 -4.22 9.14
CA LYS A 144 -15.70 -5.40 10.01
C LYS A 144 -17.10 -6.03 10.01
N LYS A 145 -18.16 -5.22 10.10
CA LYS A 145 -19.54 -5.69 10.06
C LYS A 145 -19.89 -6.43 8.76
N ASN A 146 -19.30 -6.00 7.64
CA ASN A 146 -19.54 -6.61 6.33
C ASN A 146 -18.47 -7.68 5.98
N ASP A 147 -17.67 -8.11 6.94
CA ASP A 147 -16.56 -9.07 6.76
C ASP A 147 -15.56 -8.67 5.66
N ILE A 148 -15.31 -7.38 5.51
CA ILE A 148 -14.37 -6.84 4.54
C ILE A 148 -13.03 -6.61 5.23
N GLU A 149 -11.98 -7.23 4.70
CA GLU A 149 -10.62 -7.05 5.17
C GLU A 149 -10.07 -5.68 4.74
N VAL A 150 -9.37 -4.99 5.66
CA VAL A 150 -8.71 -3.71 5.40
C VAL A 150 -7.24 -3.84 5.74
N LEU A 151 -6.36 -3.40 4.85
CA LEU A 151 -4.92 -3.33 5.09
C LEU A 151 -4.61 -2.23 6.10
N ILE A 152 -3.72 -2.53 7.04
CA ILE A 152 -3.24 -1.60 8.07
C ILE A 152 -1.83 -1.17 7.71
N LEU A 153 -1.67 0.08 7.30
CA LEU A 153 -0.43 0.66 6.84
C LEU A 153 0.10 1.61 7.92
N ASP A 154 1.02 1.12 8.73
CA ASP A 154 1.52 1.82 9.92
C ASP A 154 2.90 2.47 9.75
N ASP A 155 3.40 2.52 8.54
CA ASP A 155 4.57 3.29 8.13
C ASP A 155 4.14 4.55 7.37
N LYS A 156 3.54 5.49 8.09
CA LYS A 156 2.89 6.67 7.53
C LYS A 156 3.78 7.44 6.56
N GLU A 157 5.06 7.62 6.90
CA GLU A 157 6.00 8.40 6.09
C GLU A 157 6.12 7.88 4.65
N ILE A 158 6.08 6.56 4.49
CA ILE A 158 6.21 5.90 3.19
C ILE A 158 4.83 5.61 2.59
N ASP A 159 3.91 5.10 3.38
CA ASP A 159 2.65 4.59 2.89
C ASP A 159 1.71 5.70 2.39
N GLU A 160 1.75 6.91 2.96
CA GLU A 160 0.99 8.07 2.46
C GLU A 160 1.45 8.50 1.06
N ILE A 161 2.73 8.30 0.73
CA ILE A 161 3.30 8.70 -0.56
C ILE A 161 3.14 7.59 -1.59
N ILE A 162 3.47 6.34 -1.22
CA ILE A 162 3.59 5.24 -2.17
C ILE A 162 2.24 4.61 -2.47
N THR A 163 1.39 4.38 -1.46
CA THR A 163 0.16 3.63 -1.67
C THR A 163 -0.78 4.25 -2.70
N PRO A 164 -1.00 5.58 -2.73
CA PRO A 164 -1.80 6.21 -3.79
C PRO A 164 -1.23 5.99 -5.21
N THR A 165 0.09 5.78 -5.35
CA THR A 165 0.73 5.54 -6.66
C THR A 165 0.55 4.10 -7.16
N ILE A 166 0.11 3.19 -6.31
CA ILE A 166 -0.16 1.80 -6.69
C ILE A 166 -1.28 1.76 -7.73
N GLY A 167 -2.37 2.50 -7.50
CA GLY A 167 -3.56 2.48 -8.34
C GLY A 167 -4.31 1.16 -8.21
N ALA A 168 -3.79 0.10 -8.83
CA ALA A 168 -4.41 -1.23 -8.78
C ALA A 168 -3.37 -2.36 -8.70
N TYR A 169 -3.81 -3.51 -8.18
CA TYR A 169 -3.10 -4.79 -8.22
C TYR A 169 -4.01 -5.85 -8.82
N LYS A 170 -3.62 -6.43 -9.95
CA LYS A 170 -4.42 -7.44 -10.68
C LYS A 170 -5.89 -7.01 -10.79
N GLU A 171 -6.15 -5.84 -11.37
CA GLU A 171 -7.47 -5.23 -11.61
C GLU A 171 -8.22 -4.74 -10.33
N TRP A 172 -7.68 -4.96 -9.14
CA TRP A 172 -8.27 -4.49 -7.90
C TRP A 172 -7.69 -3.12 -7.52
N GLU A 173 -8.54 -2.11 -7.51
CA GLU A 173 -8.14 -0.76 -7.11
C GLU A 173 -7.80 -0.68 -5.62
N PHE A 174 -6.77 0.11 -5.29
CA PHE A 174 -6.48 0.48 -3.91
C PHE A 174 -7.39 1.63 -3.48
N LYS A 175 -8.12 1.46 -2.38
CA LYS A 175 -9.06 2.46 -1.86
C LYS A 175 -8.77 2.81 -0.41
N ASP A 176 -8.47 4.09 -0.18
CA ASP A 176 -8.33 4.65 1.17
C ASP A 176 -9.70 4.73 1.83
N ILE A 177 -9.90 4.00 2.94
CA ILE A 177 -11.18 3.99 3.66
C ILE A 177 -11.50 5.33 4.32
N THR A 178 -10.54 6.24 4.42
CA THR A 178 -10.77 7.59 4.93
C THR A 178 -11.45 8.48 3.89
N ALA A 179 -11.32 8.17 2.60
CA ALA A 179 -11.84 8.95 1.49
C ALA A 179 -13.00 8.27 0.73
N CYS A 180 -13.10 6.93 0.77
CA CYS A 180 -14.16 6.21 0.04
C CYS A 180 -15.32 5.80 0.96
N GLU A 181 -16.53 5.66 0.40
CA GLU A 181 -17.67 5.06 1.11
C GLU A 181 -17.45 3.54 1.28
N PRO A 182 -17.85 2.96 2.43
CA PRO A 182 -17.79 1.53 2.62
C PRO A 182 -18.74 0.82 1.65
N PRO A 183 -18.32 -0.35 1.13
CA PRO A 183 -19.21 -1.15 0.29
C PRO A 183 -20.44 -1.62 1.08
N LYS A 184 -21.60 -1.68 0.41
CA LYS A 184 -22.89 -2.14 0.97
C LYS A 184 -23.45 -1.29 2.13
N VAL A 185 -23.68 -0.01 1.88
CA VAL A 185 -24.73 0.74 2.58
C VAL A 185 -25.87 0.94 1.58
N GLU A 186 -26.69 -0.09 1.39
CA GLU A 186 -27.93 0.05 0.67
C GLU A 186 -28.90 0.88 1.51
N GLN A 187 -28.88 2.18 1.34
CA GLN A 187 -29.94 3.08 1.75
C GLN A 187 -30.53 3.74 0.52
N SER A 188 -31.85 3.79 0.48
CA SER A 188 -32.53 4.57 -0.55
C SER A 188 -32.18 6.06 -0.40
N GLU A 189 -32.21 6.79 -1.50
CA GLU A 189 -32.03 8.25 -1.49
C GLU A 189 -33.02 8.98 -0.57
N GLU A 190 -34.20 8.39 -0.38
CA GLU A 190 -35.26 8.90 0.49
C GLU A 190 -34.87 8.74 1.96
N GLU A 191 -34.41 7.57 2.37
CA GLU A 191 -33.89 7.32 3.75
C GLU A 191 -32.72 8.21 4.11
N LYS A 192 -31.80 8.45 3.19
CA LYS A 192 -30.68 9.38 3.40
C LYS A 192 -31.17 10.79 3.67
N LYS A 193 -32.12 11.30 2.88
CA LYS A 193 -32.69 12.65 3.05
C LYS A 193 -33.46 12.79 4.37
N GLU A 194 -34.23 11.79 4.76
CA GLU A 194 -34.94 11.82 6.04
C GLU A 194 -33.95 11.88 7.25
N VAL A 195 -32.89 11.08 7.19
CA VAL A 195 -31.86 11.08 8.24
C VAL A 195 -31.10 12.41 8.26
N GLU A 196 -30.70 12.96 7.12
CA GLU A 196 -30.05 14.26 7.02
C GLU A 196 -30.91 15.37 7.60
N GLN A 197 -32.19 15.45 7.25
CA GLN A 197 -33.14 16.43 7.79
C GLN A 197 -33.29 16.32 9.31
N LYS A 198 -33.42 15.09 9.82
CA LYS A 198 -33.56 14.84 11.26
C LYS A 198 -32.37 15.32 12.08
N PHE A 199 -31.17 15.24 11.53
CA PHE A 199 -29.92 15.60 12.22
C PHE A 199 -29.36 16.99 11.82
N GLU A 200 -29.99 17.72 10.90
CA GLU A 200 -29.52 19.00 10.37
C GLU A 200 -29.19 20.00 11.48
N SER A 201 -30.06 20.14 12.48
CA SER A 201 -29.84 21.08 13.58
C SER A 201 -28.64 20.71 14.46
N ILE A 202 -28.33 19.42 14.56
CA ILE A 202 -27.21 18.90 15.36
C ILE A 202 -25.90 19.07 14.59
N THR A 203 -25.87 18.70 13.32
CA THR A 203 -24.68 18.84 12.46
C THR A 203 -24.28 20.31 12.33
N LYS A 204 -25.25 21.22 12.18
CA LYS A 204 -25.01 22.67 12.17
C LYS A 204 -24.38 23.17 13.45
N LYS A 205 -24.93 22.79 14.61
CA LYS A 205 -24.37 23.18 15.92
C LYS A 205 -22.94 22.63 16.12
N ILE A 206 -22.65 21.41 15.67
CA ILE A 206 -21.32 20.83 15.74
C ILE A 206 -20.37 21.60 14.81
N LYS A 207 -20.80 21.90 13.58
CA LYS A 207 -20.02 22.70 12.63
C LYS A 207 -19.68 24.07 13.16
N ASP A 208 -20.66 24.77 13.76
CA ASP A 208 -20.47 26.09 14.36
C ASP A 208 -19.46 26.06 15.51
N LYS A 209 -19.48 24.99 16.33
CA LYS A 209 -18.52 24.81 17.42
C LYS A 209 -17.11 24.47 16.95
N LEU A 210 -16.97 23.63 15.92
CA LEU A 210 -15.68 23.23 15.38
C LEU A 210 -15.06 24.30 14.46
N GLY A 211 -15.87 25.18 13.90
CA GLY A 211 -15.44 26.31 13.08
C GLY A 211 -14.55 25.89 11.91
N VAL A 212 -13.36 26.46 11.86
CA VAL A 212 -12.38 26.21 10.79
C VAL A 212 -11.62 24.88 10.92
N ALA A 213 -11.76 24.18 12.04
CA ALA A 213 -11.08 22.91 12.27
C ALA A 213 -11.60 21.78 11.35
N VAL A 214 -12.81 21.92 10.82
CA VAL A 214 -13.42 20.95 9.88
C VAL A 214 -14.06 21.71 8.73
N LYS A 215 -14.00 21.11 7.53
CA LYS A 215 -14.63 21.68 6.33
C LYS A 215 -16.14 21.59 6.40
N ASP A 216 -16.65 20.42 6.82
CA ASP A 216 -18.06 20.14 6.92
C ASP A 216 -18.37 19.09 7.99
N VAL A 217 -19.65 18.99 8.40
CA VAL A 217 -20.16 17.95 9.31
C VAL A 217 -21.37 17.29 8.65
N LYS A 218 -21.25 16.00 8.38
CA LYS A 218 -22.29 15.22 7.68
C LYS A 218 -22.73 14.02 8.51
N VAL A 219 -23.96 13.61 8.30
CA VAL A 219 -24.43 12.33 8.83
C VAL A 219 -23.83 11.20 7.99
N THR A 220 -23.42 10.12 8.64
CA THR A 220 -22.80 8.98 7.95
C THR A 220 -23.31 7.66 8.50
N ASN A 221 -23.35 6.65 7.65
CA ASN A 221 -23.70 5.26 8.01
C ASN A 221 -22.45 4.38 8.16
N ARG A 222 -21.26 4.99 8.16
CA ARG A 222 -19.99 4.28 8.32
C ARG A 222 -19.80 3.69 9.70
N LEU A 223 -20.51 4.23 10.68
CA LEU A 223 -20.37 3.91 12.10
C LEU A 223 -21.49 2.98 12.55
N THR A 224 -21.16 2.07 13.45
CA THR A 224 -22.12 1.17 14.10
C THR A 224 -22.20 1.43 15.60
N ASP A 225 -21.06 1.65 16.24
CA ASP A 225 -20.93 1.80 17.69
C ASP A 225 -20.39 3.19 18.08
N SER A 226 -19.55 3.77 17.25
CA SER A 226 -18.93 5.08 17.52
C SER A 226 -19.87 6.24 17.13
N PRO A 227 -19.93 7.33 17.94
CA PRO A 227 -20.83 8.44 17.67
C PRO A 227 -20.35 9.36 16.52
N SER A 228 -19.05 9.37 16.22
CA SER A 228 -18.47 10.22 15.16
C SER A 228 -17.10 9.71 14.69
N CYS A 229 -16.70 10.13 13.51
CA CYS A 229 -15.36 9.92 12.96
C CYS A 229 -14.92 11.15 12.15
N VAL A 230 -13.63 11.22 11.83
CA VAL A 230 -13.08 12.22 10.91
C VAL A 230 -12.68 11.51 9.64
N THR A 231 -13.06 12.09 8.51
CA THR A 231 -12.70 11.60 7.17
C THR A 231 -11.89 12.64 6.42
N LYS A 232 -11.08 12.21 5.46
CA LYS A 232 -10.44 13.14 4.50
C LYS A 232 -11.45 13.54 3.43
N ASP A 233 -11.23 14.71 2.81
CA ASP A 233 -11.90 15.06 1.56
C ASP A 233 -11.44 14.08 0.46
N ALA A 234 -12.38 13.68 -0.39
CA ALA A 234 -12.11 12.88 -1.58
C ALA A 234 -11.46 13.73 -2.67
#